data_2f9f9876855308020164802614bc0250
#
_entry.id   2f9f9876855308020164802614bc0250
#
_cell.length_a   1.000
_cell.length_b   1.000
_cell.length_c   1.000
_cell.angle_alpha   90.00
_cell.angle_beta   90.00
_cell.angle_gamma   90.00
#
_symmetry.space_group_name_H-M   'P 1'
#
loop_
_entity.id
_entity.type
_entity.pdbx_description
1 polymer ?
#
loop_
_entity_poly.entity_id
_entity_poly.type
_entity_poly.pdbx_seq_one_letter_code
_entity_poly.pdbx_strand_id
1 'polypeptide(L)'
;YYWNVGFGDNVSVMYSVVAAGGVLGGSFILSCILGTEEKNRRIIRENRQTSIDMLRLVEMKKEEAEHLAEVKSVFLANMSHEIRTPMNAVLGMNEMILRESSEEEIVEYAKNIERAGETLMSLINDVLDISKIESGKIEIHPDEYKLETLVDDLMNLVSVKAEEKGLEIRQEFDQDIPGRLYGDELRIKQILINVLNNAIKYTDKGTITFGLSWEQIEPDSMLLKIRVTDTGIGMKEEELKHIFDAFQRLDEKRNQSVEGTGLGMTITKQLIELMGGKISVRSKYGKGTTFYLELPQEILDPAPAQFQRKRKKAEQQYRVSFVAPGVRILAVDDNPMNLAVLRGLLKKTEMQVDLVQSGLEAIAAVQKERYDMILMDHICLLYTSDAA
;
A
#
# COMPACT_ATOMS: atom_id res chain seq x y z
N TYR A 1 27.82 -20.62 19.41
CA TYR A 1 29.22 -21.07 19.51
C TYR A 1 29.40 -21.76 20.85
N TYR A 2 29.40 -23.09 20.85
CA TYR A 2 29.70 -23.90 22.03
C TYR A 2 31.20 -23.87 22.26
N TRP A 3 31.65 -23.30 23.36
CA TRP A 3 32.98 -23.50 23.87
C TRP A 3 33.00 -24.85 24.62
N ASN A 4 33.52 -25.85 23.97
CA ASN A 4 33.85 -27.12 24.60
C ASN A 4 35.19 -26.94 25.32
N VAL A 5 35.13 -26.53 26.60
CA VAL A 5 36.31 -26.49 27.44
C VAL A 5 36.59 -27.94 27.85
N GLY A 6 37.55 -28.56 27.21
CA GLY A 6 38.01 -29.91 27.51
C GLY A 6 38.53 -30.00 28.95
N PHE A 7 37.73 -30.55 29.83
CA PHE A 7 38.11 -30.89 31.22
C PHE A 7 38.92 -32.23 31.30
N GLY A 8 39.31 -32.80 30.15
CA GLY A 8 39.88 -34.13 30.10
C GLY A 8 41.28 -34.28 30.71
N ASP A 9 42.16 -33.28 30.56
CA ASP A 9 43.56 -33.46 30.82
C ASP A 9 44.04 -33.07 32.24
N ASN A 10 43.28 -32.25 32.95
CA ASN A 10 43.68 -31.77 34.27
C ASN A 10 43.38 -32.77 35.40
N VAL A 11 42.47 -33.70 35.18
CA VAL A 11 42.11 -34.70 36.22
C VAL A 11 43.15 -35.78 36.34
N SER A 12 43.78 -36.21 35.25
CA SER A 12 44.83 -37.26 35.25
C SER A 12 46.11 -36.74 35.91
N VAL A 13 46.50 -35.49 35.68
CA VAL A 13 47.65 -34.86 36.35
C VAL A 13 47.41 -34.72 37.85
N MET A 14 46.20 -34.41 38.27
CA MET A 14 45.80 -34.27 39.67
C MET A 14 45.88 -35.58 40.45
N TYR A 15 45.45 -36.71 39.86
CA TYR A 15 45.57 -38.03 40.50
C TYR A 15 47.03 -38.46 40.71
N SER A 16 47.89 -38.08 39.80
CA SER A 16 49.34 -38.38 39.92
C SER A 16 50.04 -37.60 41.04
N VAL A 17 49.61 -36.38 41.29
CA VAL A 17 50.16 -35.54 42.38
C VAL A 17 49.61 -35.92 43.75
N VAL A 18 48.35 -36.37 43.82
CA VAL A 18 47.75 -36.83 45.10
C VAL A 18 48.38 -38.20 45.54
N ALA A 19 48.81 -39.05 44.61
CA ALA A 19 49.45 -40.31 44.94
C ALA A 19 50.90 -40.15 45.46
N ALA A 20 51.53 -39.01 45.18
CA ALA A 20 52.94 -38.73 45.58
C ALA A 20 53.12 -37.81 46.80
N GLY A 21 52.09 -37.13 47.27
CA GLY A 21 52.16 -36.14 48.35
C GLY A 21 51.19 -36.43 49.48
N GLY A 22 51.70 -36.56 50.69
CA GLY A 22 50.89 -36.85 51.87
C GLY A 22 49.72 -35.87 52.15
N VAL A 23 48.89 -36.19 53.16
CA VAL A 23 47.63 -35.57 53.57
C VAL A 23 47.59 -34.04 53.53
N LEU A 24 48.68 -33.32 53.63
CA LEU A 24 48.79 -31.86 53.57
C LEU A 24 48.66 -31.28 52.16
N GLY A 25 49.13 -32.00 51.13
CA GLY A 25 48.97 -31.58 49.72
C GLY A 25 47.54 -31.71 49.21
N GLY A 26 46.82 -32.74 49.65
CA GLY A 26 45.44 -32.99 49.27
C GLY A 26 44.49 -31.88 49.76
N SER A 27 44.68 -31.36 50.95
CA SER A 27 43.85 -30.25 51.51
C SER A 27 44.05 -28.93 50.73
N PHE A 28 45.28 -28.62 50.33
CA PHE A 28 45.57 -27.40 49.53
C PHE A 28 44.98 -27.48 48.13
N ILE A 29 45.10 -28.64 47.45
CA ILE A 29 44.54 -28.85 46.12
C ILE A 29 43.00 -28.76 46.17
N LEU A 30 42.37 -29.38 47.17
CA LEU A 30 40.89 -29.34 47.35
C LEU A 30 40.44 -27.90 47.60
N SER A 31 41.17 -27.12 48.38
CA SER A 31 40.87 -25.68 48.61
C SER A 31 40.96 -24.84 47.32
N CYS A 32 42.00 -25.10 46.49
CA CYS A 32 42.12 -24.43 45.19
C CYS A 32 41.01 -24.81 44.22
N ILE A 33 40.57 -26.04 44.19
CA ILE A 33 39.46 -26.51 43.34
C ILE A 33 38.16 -25.87 43.79
N LEU A 34 37.84 -25.89 45.07
CA LEU A 34 36.64 -25.28 45.61
C LEU A 34 36.64 -23.77 45.37
N GLY A 35 37.76 -23.06 45.51
CA GLY A 35 37.88 -21.66 45.21
C GLY A 35 37.68 -21.30 43.73
N THR A 36 38.19 -22.16 42.81
CA THR A 36 37.98 -21.97 41.37
C THR A 36 36.53 -22.31 40.95
N GLU A 37 35.91 -23.31 41.56
CA GLU A 37 34.52 -23.66 41.32
C GLU A 37 33.56 -22.54 41.81
N GLU A 38 33.84 -21.99 42.98
CA GLU A 38 33.05 -20.87 43.52
C GLU A 38 33.19 -19.60 42.68
N LYS A 39 34.41 -19.29 42.19
CA LYS A 39 34.66 -18.19 41.26
C LYS A 39 33.91 -18.39 39.91
N ASN A 40 33.96 -19.61 39.38
CA ASN A 40 33.25 -19.94 38.13
C ASN A 40 31.71 -19.83 38.29
N ARG A 41 31.17 -20.33 39.42
CA ARG A 41 29.73 -20.17 39.75
C ARG A 41 29.34 -18.71 39.88
N ARG A 42 30.23 -17.85 40.44
CA ARG A 42 29.97 -16.42 40.54
C ARG A 42 29.93 -15.76 39.17
N ILE A 43 30.89 -16.03 38.29
CA ILE A 43 30.94 -15.50 36.93
C ILE A 43 29.71 -15.95 36.13
N ILE A 44 29.28 -17.21 36.25
CA ILE A 44 28.08 -17.71 35.59
C ILE A 44 26.82 -16.98 36.10
N ARG A 45 26.72 -16.72 37.39
CA ARG A 45 25.59 -15.97 37.95
C ARG A 45 25.56 -14.52 37.46
N GLU A 46 26.71 -13.85 37.44
CA GLU A 46 26.85 -12.46 36.96
C GLU A 46 26.52 -12.35 35.49
N ASN A 47 27.02 -13.27 34.64
CA ASN A 47 26.71 -13.32 33.20
C ASN A 47 25.21 -13.60 32.97
N ARG A 48 24.62 -14.51 33.75
CA ARG A 48 23.19 -14.80 33.63
C ARG A 48 22.34 -13.59 34.03
N GLN A 49 22.72 -12.89 35.11
CA GLN A 49 22.01 -11.68 35.53
C GLN A 49 22.11 -10.58 34.47
N THR A 50 23.29 -10.34 33.93
CA THR A 50 23.51 -9.38 32.84
C THR A 50 22.68 -9.73 31.59
N SER A 51 22.61 -11.01 31.25
CA SER A 51 21.76 -11.47 30.11
C SER A 51 20.28 -11.24 30.37
N ILE A 52 19.80 -11.48 31.59
CA ILE A 52 18.41 -11.21 31.97
C ILE A 52 18.08 -9.71 31.91
N ASP A 53 18.99 -8.90 32.43
CA ASP A 53 18.80 -7.44 32.43
C ASP A 53 18.83 -6.87 31.01
N MET A 54 19.68 -7.43 30.14
CA MET A 54 19.73 -7.08 28.72
C MET A 54 18.45 -7.47 27.98
N LEU A 55 17.91 -8.68 28.24
CA LEU A 55 16.63 -9.12 27.69
C LEU A 55 15.48 -8.21 28.11
N ARG A 56 15.41 -7.82 29.39
CA ARG A 56 14.40 -6.87 29.89
C ARG A 56 14.51 -5.51 29.22
N LEU A 57 15.75 -5.01 29.04
CA LEU A 57 15.96 -3.73 28.34
C LEU A 57 15.50 -3.79 26.89
N VAL A 58 15.79 -4.90 26.20
CA VAL A 58 15.34 -5.12 24.81
C VAL A 58 13.82 -5.16 24.75
N GLU A 59 13.18 -5.87 25.69
CA GLU A 59 11.73 -5.99 25.73
C GLU A 59 11.04 -4.63 26.01
N MET A 60 11.55 -3.86 26.99
CA MET A 60 11.08 -2.49 27.26
C MET A 60 11.24 -1.57 26.03
N LYS A 61 12.38 -1.65 25.33
CA LYS A 61 12.64 -0.86 24.14
C LYS A 61 11.71 -1.26 22.98
N LYS A 62 11.38 -2.53 22.87
CA LYS A 62 10.41 -3.05 21.89
C LYS A 62 9.01 -2.49 22.18
N GLU A 63 8.55 -2.59 23.45
CA GLU A 63 7.24 -2.05 23.86
C GLU A 63 7.13 -0.53 23.61
N GLU A 64 8.20 0.23 23.95
CA GLU A 64 8.26 1.67 23.70
C GLU A 64 8.16 1.99 22.20
N ALA A 65 8.87 1.21 21.36
CA ALA A 65 8.85 1.39 19.90
C ALA A 65 7.48 1.03 19.31
N GLU A 66 6.85 -0.06 19.77
CA GLU A 66 5.51 -0.48 19.34
C GLU A 66 4.46 0.57 19.73
N HIS A 67 4.51 1.07 20.95
CA HIS A 67 3.61 2.13 21.40
C HIS A 67 3.77 3.42 20.57
N LEU A 68 5.00 3.84 20.29
CA LEU A 68 5.27 5.02 19.47
C LEU A 68 4.75 4.84 18.04
N ALA A 69 4.94 3.65 17.46
CA ALA A 69 4.43 3.32 16.14
C ALA A 69 2.88 3.33 16.10
N GLU A 70 2.24 2.87 17.17
CA GLU A 70 0.78 2.91 17.30
C GLU A 70 0.24 4.34 17.38
N VAL A 71 0.82 5.18 18.25
CA VAL A 71 0.43 6.59 18.38
C VAL A 71 0.62 7.32 17.06
N LYS A 72 1.76 7.11 16.37
CA LYS A 72 2.03 7.67 15.03
C LYS A 72 0.97 7.25 14.02
N SER A 73 0.60 5.97 14.02
CA SER A 73 -0.39 5.42 13.07
C SER A 73 -1.79 6.01 13.30
N VAL A 74 -2.24 6.09 14.56
CA VAL A 74 -3.55 6.68 14.91
C VAL A 74 -3.57 8.18 14.57
N PHE A 75 -2.51 8.91 14.89
CA PHE A 75 -2.39 10.33 14.57
C PHE A 75 -2.49 10.58 13.05
N LEU A 76 -1.74 9.82 12.25
CA LEU A 76 -1.76 9.96 10.80
C LEU A 76 -3.12 9.57 10.21
N ALA A 77 -3.78 8.54 10.73
CA ALA A 77 -5.12 8.14 10.30
C ALA A 77 -6.15 9.25 10.53
N ASN A 78 -6.14 9.87 11.73
CA ASN A 78 -7.03 10.98 12.06
C ASN A 78 -6.72 12.21 11.18
N MET A 79 -5.44 12.58 11.03
CA MET A 79 -5.04 13.70 10.16
C MET A 79 -5.48 13.51 8.72
N SER A 80 -5.37 12.28 8.20
CA SER A 80 -5.84 12.01 6.84
C SER A 80 -7.34 12.23 6.69
N HIS A 81 -8.13 11.78 7.66
CA HIS A 81 -9.57 12.00 7.63
C HIS A 81 -9.91 13.50 7.69
N GLU A 82 -9.24 14.24 8.59
CA GLU A 82 -9.43 15.69 8.73
C GLU A 82 -8.97 16.50 7.51
N ILE A 83 -7.99 16.00 6.75
CA ILE A 83 -7.54 16.64 5.50
C ILE A 83 -8.41 16.22 4.32
N ARG A 84 -8.86 14.96 4.27
CA ARG A 84 -9.70 14.44 3.17
C ARG A 84 -11.01 15.19 3.04
N THR A 85 -11.66 15.47 4.15
CA THR A 85 -12.98 16.15 4.18
C THR A 85 -12.95 17.53 3.50
N PRO A 86 -12.09 18.50 3.89
CA PRO A 86 -12.03 19.79 3.21
C PRO A 86 -11.52 19.68 1.76
N MET A 87 -10.64 18.71 1.47
CA MET A 87 -10.15 18.51 0.12
C MET A 87 -11.22 17.98 -0.83
N ASN A 88 -12.06 17.03 -0.38
CA ASN A 88 -13.20 16.57 -1.17
C ASN A 88 -14.19 17.70 -1.45
N ALA A 89 -14.38 18.62 -0.48
CA ALA A 89 -15.21 19.80 -0.69
C ALA A 89 -14.61 20.76 -1.73
N VAL A 90 -13.31 21.00 -1.70
CA VAL A 90 -12.60 21.81 -2.70
C VAL A 90 -12.73 21.20 -4.09
N LEU A 91 -12.45 19.88 -4.23
CA LEU A 91 -12.57 19.16 -5.49
C LEU A 91 -14.03 19.15 -6.00
N GLY A 92 -15.01 18.96 -5.12
CA GLY A 92 -16.41 18.98 -5.48
C GLY A 92 -16.88 20.36 -5.98
N MET A 93 -16.42 21.46 -5.33
CA MET A 93 -16.69 22.81 -5.83
C MET A 93 -16.01 23.08 -7.16
N ASN A 94 -14.78 22.60 -7.32
CA ASN A 94 -14.03 22.73 -8.55
C ASN A 94 -14.71 22.00 -9.70
N GLU A 95 -15.26 20.80 -9.47
CA GLU A 95 -16.07 20.06 -10.44
C GLU A 95 -17.31 20.87 -10.88
N MET A 96 -17.94 21.61 -9.95
CA MET A 96 -19.06 22.50 -10.30
C MET A 96 -18.59 23.64 -11.22
N ILE A 97 -17.43 24.25 -10.96
CA ILE A 97 -16.83 25.26 -11.83
C ILE A 97 -16.59 24.69 -13.24
N LEU A 98 -16.00 23.49 -13.33
CA LEU A 98 -15.76 22.82 -14.61
C LEU A 98 -17.04 22.51 -15.39
N ARG A 99 -18.16 22.27 -14.69
CA ARG A 99 -19.47 21.96 -15.31
C ARG A 99 -20.26 23.21 -15.72
N GLU A 100 -20.11 24.30 -15.01
CA GLU A 100 -20.92 25.50 -15.18
C GLU A 100 -20.22 26.63 -15.97
N SER A 101 -18.88 26.68 -15.92
CA SER A 101 -18.09 27.68 -16.62
C SER A 101 -17.86 27.32 -18.08
N SER A 102 -18.03 28.31 -18.97
CA SER A 102 -17.65 28.23 -20.39
C SER A 102 -16.44 29.10 -20.74
N GLU A 103 -15.86 29.82 -19.75
CA GLU A 103 -14.68 30.65 -19.95
C GLU A 103 -13.41 29.78 -19.91
N GLU A 104 -12.61 29.81 -20.99
CA GLU A 104 -11.43 28.96 -21.14
C GLU A 104 -10.42 29.12 -19.99
N GLU A 105 -10.15 30.34 -19.56
CA GLU A 105 -9.23 30.61 -18.45
C GLU A 105 -9.72 30.01 -17.13
N ILE A 106 -11.00 30.12 -16.82
CA ILE A 106 -11.60 29.57 -15.61
C ILE A 106 -11.53 28.04 -15.64
N VAL A 107 -11.82 27.43 -16.78
CA VAL A 107 -11.72 25.98 -16.98
C VAL A 107 -10.28 25.51 -16.83
N GLU A 108 -9.28 26.26 -17.31
CA GLU A 108 -7.87 25.93 -17.15
C GLU A 108 -7.44 26.01 -15.66
N TYR A 109 -7.83 27.06 -14.95
CA TYR A 109 -7.57 27.19 -13.51
C TYR A 109 -8.23 26.07 -12.72
N ALA A 110 -9.46 25.73 -13.04
CA ALA A 110 -10.18 24.64 -12.40
C ALA A 110 -9.49 23.28 -12.62
N LYS A 111 -9.03 22.99 -13.85
CA LYS A 111 -8.23 21.78 -14.12
C LYS A 111 -6.92 21.73 -13.33
N ASN A 112 -6.29 22.87 -13.12
CA ASN A 112 -5.07 22.94 -12.33
C ASN A 112 -5.34 22.71 -10.84
N ILE A 113 -6.46 23.22 -10.31
CA ILE A 113 -6.91 22.96 -8.93
C ILE A 113 -7.23 21.46 -8.75
N GLU A 114 -7.92 20.85 -9.72
CA GLU A 114 -8.24 19.41 -9.71
C GLU A 114 -6.98 18.57 -9.62
N ARG A 115 -6.01 18.79 -10.51
CA ARG A 115 -4.73 18.07 -10.50
C ARG A 115 -3.97 18.23 -9.19
N ALA A 116 -3.89 19.46 -8.67
CA ALA A 116 -3.21 19.72 -7.41
C ALA A 116 -3.91 19.02 -6.23
N GLY A 117 -5.25 19.03 -6.19
CA GLY A 117 -6.04 18.34 -5.19
C GLY A 117 -5.90 16.82 -5.23
N GLU A 118 -5.95 16.23 -6.43
CA GLU A 118 -5.72 14.80 -6.62
C GLU A 118 -4.30 14.39 -6.18
N THR A 119 -3.29 15.20 -6.52
CA THR A 119 -1.91 14.96 -6.11
C THR A 119 -1.78 14.99 -4.59
N LEU A 120 -2.41 15.96 -3.91
CA LEU A 120 -2.39 16.05 -2.45
C LEU A 120 -3.09 14.86 -1.80
N MET A 121 -4.24 14.43 -2.33
CA MET A 121 -4.97 13.26 -1.84
C MET A 121 -4.16 11.97 -2.00
N SER A 122 -3.46 11.82 -3.14
CA SER A 122 -2.54 10.69 -3.35
C SER A 122 -1.40 10.69 -2.33
N LEU A 123 -0.78 11.85 -2.07
CA LEU A 123 0.28 12.01 -1.06
C LEU A 123 -0.18 11.56 0.33
N ILE A 124 -1.36 12.01 0.75
CA ILE A 124 -1.93 11.67 2.05
C ILE A 124 -2.16 10.16 2.16
N ASN A 125 -2.74 9.55 1.13
CA ASN A 125 -2.99 8.12 1.11
C ASN A 125 -1.67 7.32 1.11
N ASP A 126 -0.64 7.75 0.37
CA ASP A 126 0.69 7.13 0.36
C ASP A 126 1.32 7.15 1.76
N VAL A 127 1.26 8.29 2.47
CA VAL A 127 1.79 8.43 3.85
C VAL A 127 1.05 7.51 4.82
N LEU A 128 -0.28 7.39 4.65
CA LEU A 128 -1.09 6.47 5.46
C LEU A 128 -0.74 5.02 5.21
N ASP A 129 -0.60 4.63 3.94
CA ASP A 129 -0.27 3.25 3.57
C ASP A 129 1.09 2.87 4.18
N ILE A 130 2.12 3.75 4.09
CA ILE A 130 3.42 3.52 4.74
C ILE A 130 3.26 3.37 6.25
N SER A 131 2.52 4.25 6.91
CA SER A 131 2.31 4.16 8.35
C SER A 131 1.63 2.87 8.79
N LYS A 132 0.62 2.40 8.01
CA LYS A 132 -0.06 1.13 8.26
C LYS A 132 0.87 -0.07 8.04
N ILE A 133 1.74 -0.01 7.03
CA ILE A 133 2.72 -1.06 6.75
C ILE A 133 3.77 -1.11 7.87
N GLU A 134 4.36 0.03 8.25
CA GLU A 134 5.35 0.10 9.33
C GLU A 134 4.81 -0.40 10.68
N SER A 135 3.53 -0.18 10.95
CA SER A 135 2.86 -0.66 12.17
C SER A 135 2.32 -2.09 12.05
N GLY A 136 2.50 -2.77 10.92
CA GLY A 136 1.98 -4.12 10.67
C GLY A 136 0.45 -4.20 10.64
N LYS A 137 -0.24 -3.06 10.44
CA LYS A 137 -1.71 -2.95 10.43
C LYS A 137 -2.33 -3.07 9.04
N ILE A 138 -1.52 -3.25 7.99
CA ILE A 138 -2.06 -3.60 6.68
C ILE A 138 -2.46 -5.06 6.70
N GLU A 139 -3.74 -5.29 6.46
CA GLU A 139 -4.31 -6.61 6.23
C GLU A 139 -4.45 -6.86 4.74
N ILE A 140 -4.06 -8.05 4.30
CA ILE A 140 -4.32 -8.55 2.95
C ILE A 140 -5.68 -9.25 3.00
N HIS A 141 -6.60 -8.82 2.14
CA HIS A 141 -7.95 -9.36 2.04
C HIS A 141 -8.11 -10.13 0.72
N PRO A 142 -7.67 -11.40 0.68
CA PRO A 142 -7.80 -12.20 -0.53
C PRO A 142 -9.26 -12.56 -0.77
N ASP A 143 -9.69 -12.42 -2.02
CA ASP A 143 -11.01 -12.79 -2.50
C ASP A 143 -10.91 -13.38 -3.91
N GLU A 144 -11.99 -13.96 -4.41
CA GLU A 144 -12.07 -14.43 -5.79
C GLU A 144 -12.11 -13.25 -6.76
N TYR A 145 -11.23 -13.28 -7.77
CA TYR A 145 -11.25 -12.28 -8.82
C TYR A 145 -10.97 -12.88 -10.21
N LYS A 146 -11.35 -12.13 -11.25
CA LYS A 146 -11.09 -12.48 -12.64
C LYS A 146 -9.94 -11.65 -13.19
N LEU A 147 -8.90 -12.34 -13.65
CA LEU A 147 -7.69 -11.69 -14.16
C LEU A 147 -7.98 -10.79 -15.39
N GLU A 148 -8.88 -11.21 -16.28
CA GLU A 148 -9.30 -10.39 -17.42
C GLU A 148 -9.98 -9.09 -17.00
N THR A 149 -10.81 -9.11 -15.93
CA THR A 149 -11.48 -7.90 -15.41
C THR A 149 -10.48 -6.94 -14.83
N LEU A 150 -9.55 -7.45 -14.02
CA LEU A 150 -8.46 -6.65 -13.45
C LEU A 150 -7.64 -5.97 -14.55
N VAL A 151 -7.26 -6.72 -15.60
CA VAL A 151 -6.48 -6.18 -16.73
C VAL A 151 -7.29 -5.15 -17.52
N ASP A 152 -8.56 -5.43 -17.81
CA ASP A 152 -9.44 -4.48 -18.51
C ASP A 152 -9.58 -3.16 -17.76
N ASP A 153 -9.76 -3.21 -16.45
CA ASP A 153 -9.84 -2.05 -15.59
C ASP A 153 -8.54 -1.24 -15.58
N LEU A 154 -7.39 -1.93 -15.45
CA LEU A 154 -6.07 -1.30 -15.52
C LEU A 154 -5.87 -0.60 -16.86
N MET A 155 -6.17 -1.26 -17.95
CA MET A 155 -6.01 -0.69 -19.30
C MET A 155 -6.93 0.51 -19.51
N ASN A 156 -8.16 0.49 -19.02
CA ASN A 156 -9.06 1.65 -19.10
C ASN A 156 -8.48 2.88 -18.37
N LEU A 157 -7.84 2.68 -17.20
CA LEU A 157 -7.25 3.76 -16.40
C LEU A 157 -5.98 4.35 -17.02
N VAL A 158 -5.10 3.49 -17.57
CA VAL A 158 -3.79 3.94 -18.03
C VAL A 158 -3.75 4.37 -19.50
N SER A 159 -4.66 3.85 -20.33
CA SER A 159 -4.70 4.17 -21.77
C SER A 159 -4.96 5.64 -22.03
N VAL A 160 -5.85 6.28 -21.28
CA VAL A 160 -6.16 7.70 -21.43
C VAL A 160 -4.90 8.55 -21.23
N LYS A 161 -4.16 8.31 -20.14
CA LYS A 161 -2.91 9.03 -19.83
C LYS A 161 -1.81 8.77 -20.85
N ALA A 162 -1.73 7.55 -21.38
CA ALA A 162 -0.77 7.19 -22.41
C ALA A 162 -1.11 7.86 -23.75
N GLU A 163 -2.40 7.89 -24.14
CA GLU A 163 -2.88 8.56 -25.36
C GLU A 163 -2.65 10.08 -25.29
N GLU A 164 -2.88 10.74 -24.17
CA GLU A 164 -2.58 12.16 -23.95
C GLU A 164 -1.11 12.50 -24.21
N LYS A 165 -0.19 11.57 -23.86
CA LYS A 165 1.25 11.69 -24.14
C LYS A 165 1.67 11.14 -25.52
N GLY A 166 0.76 10.53 -26.28
CA GLY A 166 1.08 9.90 -27.55
C GLY A 166 1.94 8.63 -27.42
N LEU A 167 1.81 7.91 -26.30
CA LEU A 167 2.52 6.66 -26.04
C LEU A 167 1.71 5.45 -26.51
N GLU A 168 2.38 4.44 -27.03
CA GLU A 168 1.79 3.17 -27.39
C GLU A 168 1.87 2.18 -26.21
N ILE A 169 0.75 1.57 -25.79
CA ILE A 169 0.76 0.47 -24.83
C ILE A 169 0.60 -0.85 -25.58
N ARG A 170 1.58 -1.75 -25.45
CA ARG A 170 1.55 -3.11 -25.99
C ARG A 170 1.26 -4.11 -24.88
N GLN A 171 0.35 -5.03 -25.17
CA GLN A 171 -0.03 -6.10 -24.26
C GLN A 171 0.56 -7.41 -24.78
N GLU A 172 1.30 -8.12 -23.93
CA GLU A 172 1.94 -9.41 -24.23
C GLU A 172 1.55 -10.40 -23.13
N PHE A 173 0.47 -11.16 -23.36
CA PHE A 173 -0.09 -12.08 -22.37
C PHE A 173 0.00 -13.51 -22.88
N ASP A 174 0.41 -14.44 -22.00
CA ASP A 174 0.34 -15.86 -22.28
C ASP A 174 -1.14 -16.28 -22.44
N GLN A 175 -1.41 -17.17 -23.40
CA GLN A 175 -2.78 -17.51 -23.79
C GLN A 175 -3.45 -18.49 -22.83
N ASP A 176 -2.67 -19.17 -21.99
CA ASP A 176 -3.09 -20.24 -21.10
C ASP A 176 -3.10 -19.84 -19.62
N ILE A 177 -2.96 -18.55 -19.31
CA ILE A 177 -3.03 -18.05 -17.94
C ILE A 177 -4.42 -18.35 -17.36
N PRO A 178 -4.54 -18.99 -16.18
CA PRO A 178 -5.81 -19.18 -15.50
C PRO A 178 -6.57 -17.86 -15.26
N GLY A 179 -7.88 -17.87 -15.55
CA GLY A 179 -8.70 -16.66 -15.52
C GLY A 179 -9.30 -16.32 -14.16
N ARG A 180 -9.54 -17.33 -13.29
CA ARG A 180 -10.15 -17.14 -11.97
C ARG A 180 -9.16 -17.49 -10.87
N LEU A 181 -8.79 -16.47 -10.12
CA LEU A 181 -7.75 -16.53 -9.10
C LEU A 181 -8.31 -16.11 -7.75
N TYR A 182 -7.60 -16.48 -6.67
CA TYR A 182 -7.87 -16.04 -5.32
C TYR A 182 -6.68 -15.22 -4.81
N GLY A 183 -6.94 -13.97 -4.47
CA GLY A 183 -5.92 -13.02 -4.04
C GLY A 183 -6.50 -11.63 -3.76
N ASP A 184 -5.70 -10.69 -3.28
CA ASP A 184 -6.14 -9.32 -3.02
C ASP A 184 -6.09 -8.49 -4.32
N GLU A 185 -7.21 -8.52 -5.09
CA GLU A 185 -7.35 -7.78 -6.35
C GLU A 185 -7.04 -6.28 -6.18
N LEU A 186 -7.51 -5.68 -5.07
CA LEU A 186 -7.34 -4.25 -4.83
C LEU A 186 -5.86 -3.87 -4.68
N ARG A 187 -5.10 -4.67 -3.95
CA ARG A 187 -3.67 -4.45 -3.76
C ARG A 187 -2.87 -4.74 -5.02
N ILE A 188 -3.22 -5.79 -5.76
CA ILE A 188 -2.62 -6.08 -7.08
C ILE A 188 -2.87 -4.90 -8.03
N LYS A 189 -4.09 -4.39 -8.10
CA LYS A 189 -4.45 -3.22 -8.90
C LYS A 189 -3.66 -1.97 -8.50
N GLN A 190 -3.52 -1.70 -7.20
CA GLN A 190 -2.73 -0.59 -6.66
C GLN A 190 -1.25 -0.68 -7.11
N ILE A 191 -0.63 -1.85 -6.94
CA ILE A 191 0.73 -2.14 -7.38
C ILE A 191 0.92 -1.85 -8.88
N LEU A 192 0.03 -2.40 -9.71
CA LEU A 192 0.13 -2.30 -11.16
C LEU A 192 -0.11 -0.89 -11.67
N ILE A 193 -1.09 -0.17 -11.12
CA ILE A 193 -1.33 1.24 -11.43
C ILE A 193 -0.08 2.08 -11.14
N ASN A 194 0.57 1.85 -10.00
CA ASN A 194 1.76 2.60 -9.64
C ASN A 194 2.92 2.35 -10.61
N VAL A 195 3.18 1.08 -10.96
CA VAL A 195 4.26 0.73 -11.90
C VAL A 195 3.97 1.24 -13.31
N LEU A 196 2.73 1.11 -13.81
CA LEU A 196 2.33 1.58 -15.13
C LEU A 196 2.32 3.12 -15.21
N ASN A 197 1.83 3.81 -14.19
CA ASN A 197 1.90 5.28 -14.13
C ASN A 197 3.35 5.77 -14.12
N ASN A 198 4.27 5.09 -13.43
CA ASN A 198 5.68 5.42 -13.49
C ASN A 198 6.26 5.21 -14.89
N ALA A 199 5.92 4.14 -15.59
CA ALA A 199 6.33 3.91 -16.97
C ALA A 199 5.83 5.03 -17.90
N ILE A 200 4.55 5.45 -17.79
CA ILE A 200 3.98 6.56 -18.57
C ILE A 200 4.66 7.89 -18.21
N LYS A 201 4.91 8.11 -16.92
CA LYS A 201 5.48 9.33 -16.39
C LYS A 201 6.88 9.61 -16.95
N TYR A 202 7.74 8.59 -16.95
CA TYR A 202 9.16 8.68 -17.33
C TYR A 202 9.43 8.34 -18.80
N THR A 203 8.37 8.17 -19.60
CA THR A 203 8.48 8.01 -21.07
C THR A 203 7.86 9.21 -21.74
N ASP A 204 8.65 9.98 -22.48
CA ASP A 204 8.13 11.13 -23.25
C ASP A 204 7.60 10.68 -24.62
N LYS A 205 8.29 9.76 -25.27
CA LYS A 205 7.91 9.18 -26.58
C LYS A 205 8.35 7.72 -26.62
N GLY A 206 7.51 6.86 -27.20
CA GLY A 206 7.86 5.46 -27.39
C GLY A 206 6.74 4.52 -26.97
N THR A 207 7.11 3.38 -26.39
CA THR A 207 6.22 2.28 -26.13
C THR A 207 6.36 1.78 -24.69
N ILE A 208 5.22 1.43 -24.09
CA ILE A 208 5.16 0.72 -22.81
C ILE A 208 4.63 -0.68 -23.10
N THR A 209 5.37 -1.71 -22.69
CA THR A 209 4.95 -3.11 -22.84
C THR A 209 4.51 -3.64 -21.50
N PHE A 210 3.25 -4.10 -21.42
CA PHE A 210 2.68 -4.78 -20.28
C PHE A 210 2.55 -6.27 -20.60
N GLY A 211 3.36 -7.08 -19.94
CA GLY A 211 3.45 -8.53 -20.14
C GLY A 211 2.90 -9.29 -18.93
N LEU A 212 2.14 -10.35 -19.19
CA LEU A 212 1.68 -11.31 -18.19
C LEU A 212 2.09 -12.72 -18.63
N SER A 213 2.71 -13.45 -17.74
CA SER A 213 3.06 -14.85 -17.87
C SER A 213 2.87 -15.56 -16.54
N TRP A 214 2.95 -16.88 -16.52
CA TRP A 214 2.75 -17.63 -15.29
C TRP A 214 3.60 -18.88 -15.23
N GLU A 215 3.76 -19.40 -14.03
CA GLU A 215 4.42 -20.67 -13.78
C GLU A 215 3.64 -21.42 -12.70
N GLN A 216 3.31 -22.68 -12.94
CA GLN A 216 2.64 -23.50 -11.95
C GLN A 216 3.61 -23.86 -10.82
N ILE A 217 3.22 -23.61 -9.57
CA ILE A 217 3.99 -23.99 -8.37
C ILE A 217 3.48 -25.32 -7.83
N GLU A 218 2.16 -25.41 -7.63
CA GLU A 218 1.43 -26.58 -7.15
C GLU A 218 0.19 -26.77 -8.02
N PRO A 219 -0.58 -27.88 -7.90
CA PRO A 219 -1.77 -28.11 -8.73
C PRO A 219 -2.77 -26.96 -8.70
N ASP A 220 -2.95 -26.34 -7.53
CA ASP A 220 -3.92 -25.28 -7.29
C ASP A 220 -3.27 -23.91 -7.04
N SER A 221 -1.97 -23.76 -7.33
CA SER A 221 -1.25 -22.49 -7.14
C SER A 221 -0.30 -22.18 -8.29
N MET A 222 -0.15 -20.89 -8.57
CA MET A 222 0.71 -20.36 -9.63
C MET A 222 1.52 -19.16 -9.16
N LEU A 223 2.63 -18.92 -9.83
CA LEU A 223 3.36 -17.67 -9.76
C LEU A 223 2.95 -16.80 -10.95
N LEU A 224 2.17 -15.76 -10.69
CA LEU A 224 1.83 -14.76 -11.69
C LEU A 224 3.05 -13.86 -11.89
N LYS A 225 3.60 -13.87 -13.10
CA LYS A 225 4.76 -13.08 -13.49
C LYS A 225 4.32 -11.90 -14.34
N ILE A 226 4.58 -10.72 -13.87
CA ILE A 226 4.18 -9.47 -14.49
C ILE A 226 5.43 -8.71 -14.91
N ARG A 227 5.42 -8.20 -16.14
CA ARG A 227 6.51 -7.43 -16.70
C ARG A 227 5.99 -6.10 -17.25
N VAL A 228 6.55 -5.00 -16.76
CA VAL A 228 6.28 -3.67 -17.31
C VAL A 228 7.59 -3.10 -17.84
N THR A 229 7.66 -2.89 -19.15
CA THR A 229 8.84 -2.36 -19.83
C THR A 229 8.50 -1.03 -20.48
N ASP A 230 9.26 0.00 -20.21
CA ASP A 230 9.17 1.30 -20.87
C ASP A 230 10.44 1.57 -21.72
N THR A 231 10.28 2.44 -22.70
CA THR A 231 11.38 2.96 -23.53
C THR A 231 11.79 4.38 -23.12
N GLY A 232 11.57 4.73 -21.86
CA GLY A 232 11.80 6.05 -21.30
C GLY A 232 13.28 6.37 -21.01
N ILE A 233 13.48 7.34 -20.14
CA ILE A 233 14.82 7.85 -19.82
C ILE A 233 15.73 6.81 -19.15
N GLY A 234 15.17 5.80 -18.52
CA GLY A 234 15.93 4.82 -17.74
C GLY A 234 16.62 5.42 -16.52
N MET A 235 17.38 4.59 -15.81
CA MET A 235 18.05 4.95 -14.55
C MET A 235 19.55 4.62 -14.62
N LYS A 236 20.37 5.38 -13.87
CA LYS A 236 21.77 5.08 -13.63
C LYS A 236 21.90 3.96 -12.59
N GLU A 237 23.05 3.28 -12.58
CA GLU A 237 23.30 2.16 -11.66
C GLU A 237 23.24 2.57 -10.17
N GLU A 238 23.64 3.82 -9.87
CA GLU A 238 23.57 4.39 -8.52
C GLU A 238 22.12 4.60 -8.07
N GLU A 239 21.24 5.04 -8.98
CA GLU A 239 19.82 5.30 -8.72
C GLU A 239 19.02 4.01 -8.50
N LEU A 240 19.41 2.93 -9.21
CA LEU A 240 18.77 1.60 -9.07
C LEU A 240 18.84 1.04 -7.65
N LYS A 241 19.87 1.37 -6.89
CA LYS A 241 20.03 0.90 -5.50
C LYS A 241 19.01 1.52 -4.56
N HIS A 242 18.51 2.68 -4.90
CA HIS A 242 17.67 3.51 -4.04
C HIS A 242 16.23 3.68 -4.53
N ILE A 243 15.84 3.01 -5.63
CA ILE A 243 14.50 3.20 -6.22
C ILE A 243 13.35 2.77 -5.30
N PHE A 244 13.63 1.90 -4.34
CA PHE A 244 12.66 1.42 -3.35
C PHE A 244 12.78 2.13 -2.00
N ASP A 245 13.70 3.09 -1.85
CA ASP A 245 13.86 3.87 -0.63
C ASP A 245 12.78 4.95 -0.56
N ALA A 246 12.21 5.16 0.64
CA ALA A 246 11.14 6.13 0.83
C ALA A 246 11.64 7.57 0.60
N PHE A 247 10.79 8.41 -0.01
CA PHE A 247 11.06 9.82 -0.30
C PHE A 247 12.21 10.07 -1.29
N GLN A 248 12.77 9.04 -1.90
CA GLN A 248 13.82 9.22 -2.91
C GLN A 248 13.20 9.54 -4.27
N ARG A 249 13.60 10.69 -4.82
CA ARG A 249 13.28 11.11 -6.17
C ARG A 249 14.55 11.11 -7.00
N LEU A 250 14.51 10.42 -8.14
CA LEU A 250 15.65 10.30 -9.02
C LEU A 250 15.85 11.63 -9.78
N ASP A 251 17.08 12.19 -9.71
CA ASP A 251 17.55 13.38 -10.43
C ASP A 251 16.62 14.61 -10.29
N GLU A 252 16.50 15.19 -9.08
CA GLU A 252 15.69 16.37 -8.77
C GLU A 252 15.91 17.57 -9.71
N LYS A 253 17.12 17.75 -10.25
CA LYS A 253 17.46 18.85 -11.13
C LYS A 253 16.87 18.73 -12.53
N ARG A 254 16.62 17.51 -13.02
CA ARG A 254 16.03 17.26 -14.36
C ARG A 254 14.54 16.98 -14.33
N ASN A 255 14.04 16.47 -13.22
CA ASN A 255 12.64 16.06 -13.04
C ASN A 255 11.81 17.07 -12.24
N GLN A 256 12.20 18.35 -12.19
CA GLN A 256 11.46 19.40 -11.48
C GLN A 256 10.01 19.55 -11.96
N SER A 257 9.73 19.18 -13.21
CA SER A 257 8.37 19.21 -13.78
C SER A 257 7.59 17.90 -13.63
N VAL A 258 8.23 16.85 -13.09
CA VAL A 258 7.61 15.52 -12.98
C VAL A 258 7.12 15.31 -11.56
N GLU A 259 5.83 15.51 -11.32
CA GLU A 259 5.16 15.33 -10.03
C GLU A 259 5.30 13.90 -9.49
N GLY A 260 5.50 13.75 -8.17
CA GLY A 260 5.50 12.45 -7.50
C GLY A 260 6.03 12.50 -6.08
N THR A 261 5.48 11.63 -5.24
CA THR A 261 5.71 11.54 -3.80
C THR A 261 7.06 10.92 -3.42
N GLY A 262 7.61 10.07 -4.31
CA GLY A 262 8.76 9.22 -3.99
C GLY A 262 8.40 8.04 -3.05
N LEU A 263 7.12 7.82 -2.75
CA LEU A 263 6.64 6.79 -1.85
C LEU A 263 6.07 5.56 -2.58
N GLY A 264 5.57 5.76 -3.79
CA GLY A 264 4.85 4.72 -4.52
C GLY A 264 5.65 3.42 -4.71
N MET A 265 6.94 3.49 -5.08
CA MET A 265 7.75 2.29 -5.28
C MET A 265 8.08 1.56 -3.97
N THR A 266 8.24 2.30 -2.87
CA THR A 266 8.39 1.74 -1.53
C THR A 266 7.14 0.97 -1.12
N ILE A 267 5.95 1.58 -1.29
CA ILE A 267 4.65 0.95 -1.02
C ILE A 267 4.48 -0.30 -1.90
N THR A 268 4.78 -0.18 -3.20
CA THR A 268 4.71 -1.31 -4.13
C THR A 268 5.54 -2.49 -3.67
N LYS A 269 6.79 -2.28 -3.27
CA LYS A 269 7.68 -3.32 -2.78
C LYS A 269 7.12 -3.97 -1.51
N GLN A 270 6.70 -3.17 -0.54
CA GLN A 270 6.17 -3.66 0.73
C GLN A 270 4.87 -4.45 0.56
N LEU A 271 3.95 -4.00 -0.30
CA LEU A 271 2.73 -4.75 -0.60
C LEU A 271 3.03 -6.09 -1.28
N ILE A 272 3.95 -6.11 -2.24
CA ILE A 272 4.36 -7.35 -2.91
C ILE A 272 4.98 -8.33 -1.90
N GLU A 273 5.86 -7.86 -1.01
CA GLU A 273 6.49 -8.68 0.04
C GLU A 273 5.45 -9.21 1.05
N LEU A 274 4.45 -8.40 1.43
CA LEU A 274 3.33 -8.84 2.29
C LEU A 274 2.47 -9.92 1.63
N MET A 275 2.34 -9.89 0.30
CA MET A 275 1.63 -10.91 -0.49
C MET A 275 2.51 -12.13 -0.80
N GLY A 276 3.71 -12.25 -0.20
CA GLY A 276 4.64 -13.35 -0.45
C GLY A 276 5.32 -13.32 -1.82
N GLY A 277 5.24 -12.20 -2.52
CA GLY A 277 5.80 -12.02 -3.85
C GLY A 277 7.20 -11.40 -3.87
N LYS A 278 7.66 -11.05 -5.07
CA LYS A 278 8.96 -10.44 -5.31
C LYS A 278 8.89 -9.39 -6.40
N ILE A 279 9.63 -8.29 -6.23
CA ILE A 279 9.83 -7.27 -7.27
C ILE A 279 11.31 -7.11 -7.58
N SER A 280 11.61 -6.94 -8.85
CA SER A 280 12.96 -6.60 -9.32
C SER A 280 12.90 -5.63 -10.48
N VAL A 281 14.01 -4.92 -10.73
CA VAL A 281 14.09 -3.88 -11.76
C VAL A 281 15.38 -4.01 -12.55
N ARG A 282 15.27 -3.81 -13.86
CA ARG A 282 16.43 -3.64 -14.76
C ARG A 282 16.26 -2.34 -15.51
N SER A 283 17.26 -1.51 -15.51
CA SER A 283 17.23 -0.24 -16.22
C SER A 283 18.60 0.10 -16.79
N LYS A 284 18.58 0.86 -17.87
CA LYS A 284 19.78 1.45 -18.44
C LYS A 284 19.45 2.87 -18.89
N TYR A 285 20.20 3.83 -18.38
CA TYR A 285 20.03 5.24 -18.73
C TYR A 285 20.00 5.44 -20.25
N GLY A 286 19.01 6.15 -20.74
CA GLY A 286 18.74 6.38 -22.17
C GLY A 286 18.12 5.20 -22.94
N LYS A 287 17.77 4.08 -22.27
CA LYS A 287 17.20 2.90 -22.92
C LYS A 287 15.85 2.43 -22.33
N GLY A 288 15.45 3.00 -21.19
CA GLY A 288 14.23 2.64 -20.49
C GLY A 288 14.42 1.70 -19.30
N THR A 289 13.32 1.27 -18.75
CA THR A 289 13.26 0.46 -17.51
C THR A 289 12.35 -0.74 -17.72
N THR A 290 12.67 -1.85 -17.04
CA THR A 290 11.81 -3.02 -16.94
C THR A 290 11.65 -3.40 -15.49
N PHE A 291 10.41 -3.42 -15.01
CA PHE A 291 10.02 -3.98 -13.73
C PHE A 291 9.52 -5.42 -13.94
N TYR A 292 9.94 -6.30 -13.06
CA TYR A 292 9.47 -7.69 -12.96
C TYR A 292 8.84 -7.88 -11.59
N LEU A 293 7.61 -8.33 -11.57
CA LEU A 293 6.85 -8.66 -10.37
C LEU A 293 6.46 -10.12 -10.42
N GLU A 294 6.57 -10.78 -9.30
CA GLU A 294 6.20 -12.19 -9.12
C GLU A 294 5.25 -12.26 -7.92
N LEU A 295 4.04 -12.75 -8.15
CA LEU A 295 2.99 -12.83 -7.12
C LEU A 295 2.43 -14.25 -7.07
N PRO A 296 2.54 -14.96 -5.94
CA PRO A 296 1.86 -16.24 -5.78
C PRO A 296 0.35 -16.02 -5.74
N GLN A 297 -0.39 -16.84 -6.49
CA GLN A 297 -1.85 -16.80 -6.56
C GLN A 297 -2.40 -18.23 -6.48
N GLU A 298 -3.55 -18.40 -5.83
CA GLU A 298 -4.30 -19.65 -5.85
C GLU A 298 -5.19 -19.69 -7.10
N ILE A 299 -5.29 -20.86 -7.75
CA ILE A 299 -6.09 -21.08 -8.96
C ILE A 299 -7.44 -21.63 -8.53
N LEU A 300 -8.52 -20.87 -8.79
CA LEU A 300 -9.89 -21.35 -8.55
C LEU A 300 -10.48 -22.04 -9.77
N ASP A 301 -10.11 -21.60 -10.99
CA ASP A 301 -10.53 -22.20 -12.22
C ASP A 301 -9.36 -22.16 -13.21
N PRO A 302 -8.87 -23.33 -13.70
CA PRO A 302 -7.77 -23.41 -14.65
C PRO A 302 -8.16 -22.98 -16.07
N ALA A 303 -9.43 -22.65 -16.33
CA ALA A 303 -9.84 -22.14 -17.64
C ALA A 303 -9.06 -20.85 -17.98
N PRO A 304 -8.49 -20.75 -19.20
CA PRO A 304 -7.71 -19.61 -19.60
C PRO A 304 -8.47 -18.28 -19.54
N ALA A 305 -7.81 -17.23 -19.08
CA ALA A 305 -8.34 -15.88 -19.09
C ALA A 305 -8.63 -15.40 -20.53
N GLN A 306 -9.79 -14.78 -20.71
CA GLN A 306 -10.21 -14.29 -22.02
C GLN A 306 -9.95 -12.78 -22.16
N PHE A 307 -8.71 -12.42 -22.46
CA PHE A 307 -8.35 -11.03 -22.70
C PHE A 307 -8.98 -10.51 -23.99
N GLN A 308 -9.98 -9.65 -23.86
CA GLN A 308 -10.60 -9.03 -25.03
C GLN A 308 -9.67 -7.93 -25.57
N ARG A 309 -9.20 -8.08 -26.82
CA ARG A 309 -8.65 -6.95 -27.57
C ARG A 309 -9.78 -5.97 -27.88
N LYS A 310 -10.12 -5.10 -26.94
CA LYS A 310 -11.13 -4.06 -27.19
C LYS A 310 -10.65 -3.16 -28.32
N ARG A 311 -11.32 -3.27 -29.47
CA ARG A 311 -11.31 -2.21 -30.49
C ARG A 311 -11.81 -0.93 -29.81
N LYS A 312 -11.11 0.20 -30.07
CA LYS A 312 -11.46 1.55 -29.61
C LYS A 312 -12.98 1.74 -29.52
N LYS A 313 -13.54 1.72 -28.33
CA LYS A 313 -14.83 2.37 -28.10
C LYS A 313 -14.53 3.86 -27.95
N ALA A 314 -15.10 4.64 -28.84
CA ALA A 314 -15.08 6.10 -28.78
C ALA A 314 -15.42 6.58 -27.38
N GLU A 315 -14.72 7.62 -26.95
CA GLU A 315 -14.98 8.40 -25.74
C GLU A 315 -16.47 8.56 -25.48
N GLN A 316 -16.99 7.82 -24.53
CA GLN A 316 -18.23 8.23 -23.90
C GLN A 316 -17.86 9.30 -22.88
N GLN A 317 -17.80 10.56 -23.34
CA GLN A 317 -17.97 11.71 -22.45
C GLN A 317 -19.14 11.38 -21.52
N TYR A 318 -18.89 11.43 -20.22
CA TYR A 318 -19.94 11.28 -19.21
C TYR A 318 -20.93 12.43 -19.40
N ARG A 319 -21.90 12.21 -20.27
CA ARG A 319 -23.06 13.11 -20.40
C ARG A 319 -24.07 12.59 -19.39
N VAL A 320 -24.56 13.48 -18.56
CA VAL A 320 -25.76 13.19 -17.76
C VAL A 320 -26.80 12.61 -18.73
N SER A 321 -27.01 11.30 -18.64
CA SER A 321 -27.75 10.55 -19.67
C SER A 321 -29.23 10.50 -19.37
N PHE A 322 -29.68 11.07 -18.25
CA PHE A 322 -31.07 11.02 -17.86
C PHE A 322 -31.49 12.27 -17.07
N VAL A 323 -32.75 12.64 -17.20
CA VAL A 323 -33.43 13.66 -16.44
C VAL A 323 -34.62 12.98 -15.74
N ALA A 324 -34.76 13.19 -14.44
CA ALA A 324 -35.75 12.50 -13.61
C ALA A 324 -36.45 13.47 -12.64
N PRO A 325 -37.24 14.43 -13.13
CA PRO A 325 -37.87 15.49 -12.31
C PRO A 325 -38.88 14.93 -11.30
N GLY A 326 -39.38 13.71 -11.50
CA GLY A 326 -40.29 13.03 -10.58
C GLY A 326 -39.61 12.24 -9.46
N VAL A 327 -38.29 12.13 -9.45
CA VAL A 327 -37.53 11.38 -8.43
C VAL A 327 -37.18 12.32 -7.28
N ARG A 328 -37.48 11.89 -6.06
CA ARG A 328 -37.20 12.64 -4.83
C ARG A 328 -36.11 11.94 -3.99
N ILE A 329 -35.05 12.68 -3.71
CA ILE A 329 -33.87 12.16 -2.97
C ILE A 329 -33.73 12.93 -1.65
N LEU A 330 -33.49 12.20 -0.57
CA LEU A 330 -33.05 12.75 0.71
C LEU A 330 -31.54 12.54 0.83
N ALA A 331 -30.79 13.63 1.01
CA ALA A 331 -29.35 13.57 1.28
C ALA A 331 -29.08 13.98 2.74
N VAL A 332 -28.30 13.15 3.42
CA VAL A 332 -28.00 13.27 4.85
C VAL A 332 -26.48 13.27 5.03
N ASP A 333 -25.93 14.38 5.49
CA ASP A 333 -24.50 14.55 5.76
C ASP A 333 -24.33 15.68 6.78
N ASP A 334 -23.53 15.49 7.82
CA ASP A 334 -23.31 16.48 8.87
C ASP A 334 -22.51 17.69 8.37
N ASN A 335 -21.82 17.54 7.24
CA ASN A 335 -21.08 18.60 6.60
C ASN A 335 -21.93 19.31 5.51
N PRO A 336 -22.32 20.57 5.73
CA PRO A 336 -23.14 21.33 4.78
C PRO A 336 -22.46 21.51 3.42
N MET A 337 -21.12 21.40 3.36
CA MET A 337 -20.35 21.51 2.11
C MET A 337 -20.59 20.29 1.22
N ASN A 338 -20.57 19.09 1.79
CA ASN A 338 -20.84 17.83 1.07
C ASN A 338 -22.26 17.86 0.49
N LEU A 339 -23.23 18.34 1.26
CA LEU A 339 -24.61 18.53 0.80
C LEU A 339 -24.71 19.52 -0.37
N ALA A 340 -23.96 20.63 -0.31
CA ALA A 340 -23.93 21.62 -1.40
C ALA A 340 -23.34 21.02 -2.69
N VAL A 341 -22.24 20.27 -2.59
CA VAL A 341 -21.62 19.56 -3.70
C VAL A 341 -22.60 18.54 -4.31
N LEU A 342 -23.24 17.72 -3.48
CA LEU A 342 -24.20 16.71 -3.94
C LEU A 342 -25.39 17.36 -4.70
N ARG A 343 -25.92 18.44 -4.16
CA ARG A 343 -26.97 19.21 -4.85
C ARG A 343 -26.52 19.74 -6.21
N GLY A 344 -25.27 20.26 -6.27
CA GLY A 344 -24.70 20.74 -7.52
C GLY A 344 -24.54 19.64 -8.57
N LEU A 345 -24.03 18.47 -8.16
CA LEU A 345 -23.85 17.31 -9.03
C LEU A 345 -25.19 16.80 -9.62
N LEU A 346 -26.25 16.81 -8.82
CA LEU A 346 -27.59 16.37 -9.22
C LEU A 346 -28.42 17.42 -9.95
N LYS A 347 -28.02 18.69 -9.99
CA LYS A 347 -28.77 19.80 -10.59
C LYS A 347 -29.24 19.52 -12.03
N LYS A 348 -28.39 18.94 -12.87
CA LYS A 348 -28.71 18.65 -14.28
C LYS A 348 -29.67 17.46 -14.46
N THR A 349 -29.91 16.67 -13.43
CA THR A 349 -30.86 15.54 -13.47
C THR A 349 -32.30 15.99 -13.21
N GLU A 350 -32.50 17.23 -12.77
CA GLU A 350 -33.78 17.82 -12.38
C GLU A 350 -34.48 17.08 -11.23
N MET A 351 -33.78 16.22 -10.48
CA MET A 351 -34.32 15.54 -9.32
C MET A 351 -34.58 16.52 -8.18
N GLN A 352 -35.59 16.20 -7.39
CA GLN A 352 -35.92 16.97 -6.17
C GLN A 352 -35.01 16.46 -5.03
N VAL A 353 -34.08 17.30 -4.54
CA VAL A 353 -33.11 16.92 -3.52
C VAL A 353 -33.38 17.71 -2.24
N ASP A 354 -33.83 17.02 -1.21
CA ASP A 354 -33.92 17.53 0.15
C ASP A 354 -32.64 17.24 0.93
N LEU A 355 -32.16 18.21 1.70
CA LEU A 355 -30.88 18.14 2.42
C LEU A 355 -31.14 18.26 3.91
N VAL A 356 -30.54 17.34 4.69
CA VAL A 356 -30.60 17.36 6.16
C VAL A 356 -29.22 17.05 6.74
N GLN A 357 -28.93 17.57 7.93
CA GLN A 357 -27.59 17.52 8.51
C GLN A 357 -27.44 16.48 9.63
N SER A 358 -28.50 15.73 9.93
CA SER A 358 -28.43 14.69 10.97
C SER A 358 -29.39 13.54 10.69
N GLY A 359 -29.10 12.37 11.31
CA GLY A 359 -29.99 11.22 11.24
C GLY A 359 -31.35 11.47 11.85
N LEU A 360 -31.46 12.32 12.90
CA LEU A 360 -32.74 12.70 13.49
C LEU A 360 -33.60 13.54 12.54
N GLU A 361 -32.98 14.48 11.82
CA GLU A 361 -33.65 15.23 10.77
C GLU A 361 -34.12 14.35 9.63
N ALA A 362 -33.28 13.35 9.26
CA ALA A 362 -33.62 12.37 8.24
C ALA A 362 -34.85 11.55 8.61
N ILE A 363 -34.92 11.05 9.86
CA ILE A 363 -36.10 10.34 10.37
C ILE A 363 -37.35 11.24 10.31
N ALA A 364 -37.24 12.50 10.74
CA ALA A 364 -38.34 13.43 10.70
C ALA A 364 -38.80 13.76 9.27
N ALA A 365 -37.86 13.83 8.30
CA ALA A 365 -38.14 14.04 6.89
C ALA A 365 -38.89 12.84 6.28
N VAL A 366 -38.44 11.64 6.50
CA VAL A 366 -39.09 10.40 5.99
C VAL A 366 -40.47 10.14 6.58
N GLN A 367 -40.71 10.62 7.81
CA GLN A 367 -42.07 10.56 8.42
C GLN A 367 -43.06 11.49 7.76
N LYS A 368 -42.59 12.61 7.17
CA LYS A 368 -43.44 13.63 6.54
C LYS A 368 -43.66 13.41 5.05
N GLU A 369 -42.61 12.95 4.39
CA GLU A 369 -42.56 12.87 2.93
C GLU A 369 -42.02 11.50 2.49
N ARG A 370 -42.37 11.09 1.27
CA ARG A 370 -41.81 9.87 0.66
C ARG A 370 -40.64 10.24 -0.23
N TYR A 371 -39.55 9.44 -0.12
CA TYR A 371 -38.38 9.56 -0.94
C TYR A 371 -38.16 8.27 -1.74
N ASP A 372 -37.70 8.41 -2.96
CA ASP A 372 -37.35 7.26 -3.82
C ASP A 372 -35.96 6.72 -3.47
N MET A 373 -35.07 7.59 -2.95
CA MET A 373 -33.72 7.25 -2.54
C MET A 373 -33.26 8.09 -1.36
N ILE A 374 -32.48 7.49 -0.46
CA ILE A 374 -31.81 8.18 0.63
C ILE A 374 -30.30 7.97 0.46
N LEU A 375 -29.56 9.06 0.36
CA LEU A 375 -28.11 9.10 0.37
C LEU A 375 -27.69 9.55 1.77
N MET A 376 -27.05 8.64 2.51
CA MET A 376 -26.72 8.88 3.92
C MET A 376 -25.23 8.67 4.17
N ASP A 377 -24.56 9.66 4.74
CA ASP A 377 -23.21 9.49 5.21
C ASP A 377 -23.15 8.49 6.38
N HIS A 378 -22.09 7.65 6.38
CA HIS A 378 -21.96 6.57 7.36
C HIS A 378 -21.82 7.07 8.81
N ILE A 379 -21.20 8.25 9.00
CA ILE A 379 -21.01 8.85 10.32
C ILE A 379 -22.36 9.27 10.92
N CYS A 380 -23.29 9.76 10.11
CA CYS A 380 -24.64 10.14 10.55
C CYS A 380 -25.46 8.96 11.10
N LEU A 381 -25.12 7.71 10.75
CA LEU A 381 -25.76 6.50 11.28
C LEU A 381 -25.31 6.18 12.72
N LEU A 382 -24.06 6.47 13.07
CA LEU A 382 -23.49 6.11 14.39
C LEU A 382 -24.05 6.97 15.52
N TYR A 383 -24.35 8.24 15.27
CA TYR A 383 -24.90 9.16 16.28
C TYR A 383 -26.39 8.92 16.62
N THR A 384 -27.09 8.08 15.85
CA THR A 384 -28.50 7.73 16.14
C THR A 384 -28.62 6.49 17.02
N SER A 385 -27.57 5.67 17.20
CA SER A 385 -27.62 4.46 18.02
C SER A 385 -27.34 4.70 19.52
N ASP A 386 -26.70 5.83 19.88
CA ASP A 386 -26.36 6.17 21.29
C ASP A 386 -27.42 7.06 21.98
N ALA A 387 -28.48 7.43 21.27
CA ALA A 387 -29.57 8.28 21.77
C ALA A 387 -30.93 7.55 21.97
N ALA A 388 -30.93 6.19 21.94
CA ALA A 388 -32.11 5.37 22.18
C ALA A 388 -31.98 4.54 23.45
#